data_20f332eb13374ac02f128a4124a0a145
#
_entry.id   20f332eb13374ac02f128a4124a0a145
#
_cell.length_a   1.000
_cell.length_b   1.000
_cell.length_c   1.000
_cell.angle_alpha   90.00
_cell.angle_beta   90.00
_cell.angle_gamma   90.00
#
_symmetry.space_group_name_H-M   'P 1'
#
loop_
_entity.id
_entity.type
_entity.pdbx_description
1 polymer ?
#
loop_
_entity_poly.entity_id
_entity_poly.type
_entity_poly.pdbx_seq_one_letter_code
_entity_poly.pdbx_strand_id
1 'polypeptide(L)'
;MERDAHYFTVGLFVIIMAVVGFLFAGLFYPKTETLTAAYDVKFDSSVEGLQLGNEVHFMGLKVGQVKQLTLLDKPVRVIVRVHVQPGLPINTATYATLEQQGLTGVSFVNLIQDNTLLAKPFTILVGTDVPLIPARVTGMDAILAQLPDLQQKLTQLLETSNQVLGAENQAHFASLLKNLDKTSAELPKLINSVQQTSQRVQTL
;
A
#
# COMPACT_ATOMS: atom_id res chain seq x y z
N MET A 1 1.07 -70.01 -24.85
CA MET A 1 0.93 -68.60 -25.26
C MET A 1 1.77 -67.76 -24.28
N GLU A 2 3.04 -67.58 -24.63
CA GLU A 2 3.92 -66.67 -23.86
C GLU A 2 3.50 -65.27 -24.17
N ARG A 3 3.08 -64.55 -23.11
CA ARG A 3 2.85 -63.13 -23.18
C ARG A 3 4.23 -62.49 -23.07
N ASP A 4 4.80 -62.14 -24.21
CA ASP A 4 6.02 -61.33 -24.25
C ASP A 4 5.78 -60.03 -23.50
N ALA A 5 6.23 -60.01 -22.27
CA ALA A 5 6.03 -58.87 -21.41
C ALA A 5 7.05 -57.81 -21.84
N HIS A 6 6.60 -56.72 -22.42
CA HIS A 6 7.42 -55.58 -22.84
C HIS A 6 7.94 -54.78 -21.65
N TYR A 7 8.54 -55.45 -20.66
CA TYR A 7 9.06 -54.80 -19.45
C TYR A 7 10.13 -53.76 -19.78
N PHE A 8 10.91 -54.01 -20.82
CA PHE A 8 11.92 -53.05 -21.28
C PHE A 8 11.27 -51.75 -21.79
N THR A 9 10.22 -51.85 -22.59
CA THR A 9 9.51 -50.69 -23.14
C THR A 9 8.83 -49.87 -22.05
N VAL A 10 8.22 -50.54 -21.07
CA VAL A 10 7.61 -49.87 -19.90
C VAL A 10 8.66 -49.17 -19.04
N GLY A 11 9.81 -49.84 -18.79
CA GLY A 11 10.91 -49.24 -18.01
C GLY A 11 11.49 -48.02 -18.72
N LEU A 12 11.71 -48.10 -20.03
CA LEU A 12 12.17 -46.97 -20.84
C LEU A 12 11.19 -45.78 -20.80
N PHE A 13 9.88 -46.07 -20.91
CA PHE A 13 8.83 -45.04 -20.85
C PHE A 13 8.84 -44.31 -19.48
N VAL A 14 8.94 -45.06 -18.39
CA VAL A 14 9.00 -44.47 -17.03
C VAL A 14 10.22 -43.57 -16.85
N ILE A 15 11.38 -44.00 -17.37
CA ILE A 15 12.61 -43.20 -17.31
C ILE A 15 12.45 -41.89 -18.09
N ILE A 16 11.90 -41.98 -19.33
CA ILE A 16 11.66 -40.80 -20.16
C ILE A 16 10.70 -39.83 -19.46
N MET A 17 9.59 -40.32 -18.87
CA MET A 17 8.63 -39.48 -18.12
C MET A 17 9.26 -38.86 -16.89
N ALA A 18 10.12 -39.57 -16.19
CA ALA A 18 10.84 -39.03 -15.03
C ALA A 18 11.80 -37.89 -15.44
N VAL A 19 12.54 -38.07 -16.54
CA VAL A 19 13.44 -37.03 -17.06
C VAL A 19 12.66 -35.83 -17.56
N VAL A 20 11.56 -36.02 -18.29
CA VAL A 20 10.69 -34.94 -18.73
C VAL A 20 10.08 -34.18 -17.52
N GLY A 21 9.60 -34.92 -16.54
CA GLY A 21 9.07 -34.33 -15.30
C GLY A 21 10.12 -33.50 -14.52
N PHE A 22 11.35 -33.99 -14.45
CA PHE A 22 12.46 -33.30 -13.81
C PHE A 22 12.85 -32.02 -14.57
N LEU A 23 12.93 -32.08 -15.90
CA LEU A 23 13.18 -30.91 -16.75
C LEU A 23 12.04 -29.88 -16.61
N PHE A 24 10.80 -30.36 -16.59
CA PHE A 24 9.64 -29.50 -16.43
C PHE A 24 9.63 -28.83 -15.05
N ALA A 25 9.91 -29.57 -13.99
CA ALA A 25 10.05 -29.01 -12.65
C ALA A 25 11.14 -27.93 -12.60
N GLY A 26 12.24 -28.10 -13.31
CA GLY A 26 13.32 -27.12 -13.42
C GLY A 26 12.90 -25.78 -14.06
N LEU A 27 11.89 -25.79 -14.95
CA LEU A 27 11.34 -24.57 -15.57
C LEU A 27 10.52 -23.73 -14.58
N PHE A 28 9.94 -24.36 -13.54
CA PHE A 28 9.15 -23.69 -12.50
C PHE A 28 9.99 -23.26 -11.29
N TYR A 29 11.26 -23.63 -11.22
CA TYR A 29 12.14 -23.08 -10.21
C TYR A 29 12.34 -21.59 -10.51
N PRO A 30 11.87 -20.68 -9.63
CA PRO A 30 12.08 -19.26 -9.83
C PRO A 30 13.58 -18.98 -9.76
N LYS A 31 14.22 -18.84 -10.92
CA LYS A 31 15.56 -18.29 -11.01
C LYS A 31 15.45 -16.80 -10.71
N THR A 32 15.54 -16.41 -9.47
CA THR A 32 15.81 -14.99 -9.25
C THR A 32 16.34 -14.73 -7.85
N GLU A 33 17.64 -14.85 -7.69
CA GLU A 33 18.33 -13.87 -6.89
C GLU A 33 18.74 -12.73 -7.81
N THR A 34 17.79 -11.97 -8.30
CA THR A 34 18.08 -10.63 -8.81
C THR A 34 18.63 -9.85 -7.62
N LEU A 35 19.84 -9.30 -7.79
CA LEU A 35 20.37 -8.35 -6.83
C LEU A 35 19.26 -7.34 -6.53
N THR A 36 18.78 -7.32 -5.32
CA THR A 36 17.70 -6.42 -4.88
C THR A 36 18.25 -5.53 -3.79
N ALA A 37 17.89 -4.26 -3.84
CA ALA A 37 18.13 -3.34 -2.74
C ALA A 37 16.99 -3.48 -1.73
N ALA A 38 17.34 -3.67 -0.46
CA ALA A 38 16.37 -3.74 0.63
C ALA A 38 16.19 -2.37 1.27
N TYR A 39 14.94 -2.03 1.58
CA TYR A 39 14.57 -0.85 2.34
C TYR A 39 13.51 -1.21 3.36
N ASP A 40 13.56 -0.58 4.53
CA ASP A 40 12.53 -0.68 5.54
C ASP A 40 11.63 0.55 5.47
N VAL A 41 10.35 0.35 5.31
CA VAL A 41 9.34 1.41 5.30
C VAL A 41 8.64 1.43 6.64
N LYS A 42 8.63 2.58 7.30
CA LYS A 42 8.01 2.77 8.61
C LYS A 42 6.62 3.37 8.44
N PHE A 43 5.60 2.59 8.81
CA PHE A 43 4.21 3.03 8.89
C PHE A 43 3.82 3.28 10.34
N ASP A 44 3.33 4.47 10.64
CA ASP A 44 2.75 4.85 11.94
C ASP A 44 1.21 4.74 11.91
N SER A 45 0.63 4.24 10.82
CA SER A 45 -0.80 3.99 10.58
C SER A 45 -1.06 2.52 10.22
N SER A 46 -2.34 2.15 10.09
CA SER A 46 -2.74 0.82 9.61
C SER A 46 -2.18 0.54 8.21
N VAL A 47 -1.79 -0.70 7.98
CA VAL A 47 -1.36 -1.21 6.67
C VAL A 47 -2.36 -2.25 6.15
N GLU A 48 -3.64 -1.93 6.24
CA GLU A 48 -4.72 -2.83 5.84
C GLU A 48 -4.61 -3.25 4.37
N GLY A 49 -4.85 -4.53 4.11
CA GLY A 49 -4.75 -5.12 2.77
C GLY A 49 -3.32 -5.38 2.28
N LEU A 50 -2.27 -5.00 3.05
CA LEU A 50 -0.89 -5.27 2.68
C LEU A 50 -0.47 -6.68 3.13
N GLN A 51 0.08 -7.46 2.19
CA GLN A 51 0.52 -8.83 2.42
C GLN A 51 1.94 -9.04 1.88
N LEU A 52 2.55 -10.15 2.27
CA LEU A 52 3.83 -10.59 1.69
C LEU A 52 3.65 -10.84 0.19
N GLY A 53 4.61 -10.40 -0.61
CA GLY A 53 4.56 -10.51 -2.06
C GLY A 53 3.81 -9.39 -2.77
N ASN A 54 3.11 -8.51 -2.07
CA ASN A 54 2.45 -7.36 -2.68
C ASN A 54 3.48 -6.47 -3.37
N GLU A 55 3.01 -5.77 -4.38
CA GLU A 55 3.87 -4.97 -5.25
C GLU A 55 4.43 -3.74 -4.54
N VAL A 56 5.62 -3.35 -4.94
CA VAL A 56 6.23 -2.06 -4.59
C VAL A 56 6.40 -1.28 -5.87
N HIS A 57 5.86 -0.08 -5.89
CA HIS A 57 5.96 0.84 -7.01
C HIS A 57 6.89 2.00 -6.66
N PHE A 58 7.52 2.59 -7.67
CA PHE A 58 8.25 3.85 -7.56
C PHE A 58 7.68 4.80 -8.61
N MET A 59 7.08 5.90 -8.16
CA MET A 59 6.38 6.85 -9.03
C MET A 59 5.35 6.15 -9.95
N GLY A 60 4.64 5.13 -9.44
CA GLY A 60 3.65 4.36 -10.17
C GLY A 60 4.17 3.18 -11.00
N LEU A 61 5.49 3.01 -11.14
CA LEU A 61 6.08 1.88 -11.85
C LEU A 61 6.40 0.74 -10.87
N LYS A 62 6.03 -0.49 -11.22
CA LYS A 62 6.37 -1.68 -10.43
C LYS A 62 7.88 -1.90 -10.43
N VAL A 63 8.48 -1.86 -9.25
CA VAL A 63 9.93 -1.99 -9.07
C VAL A 63 10.34 -3.08 -8.10
N GLY A 64 9.39 -3.68 -7.38
CA GLY A 64 9.74 -4.66 -6.36
C GLY A 64 8.54 -5.32 -5.68
N GLN A 65 8.81 -5.89 -4.51
CA GLN A 65 7.83 -6.63 -3.71
C GLN A 65 8.09 -6.47 -2.22
N VAL A 66 7.02 -6.59 -1.42
CA VAL A 66 7.07 -6.71 0.04
C VAL A 66 7.61 -8.08 0.42
N LYS A 67 8.64 -8.11 1.27
CA LYS A 67 9.29 -9.35 1.72
C LYS A 67 9.03 -9.69 3.17
N GLN A 68 8.81 -8.68 4.02
CA GLN A 68 8.56 -8.91 5.44
C GLN A 68 7.67 -7.81 6.01
N LEU A 69 6.81 -8.19 6.95
CA LEU A 69 5.98 -7.29 7.75
C LEU A 69 6.31 -7.56 9.22
N THR A 70 6.68 -6.54 9.96
CA THR A 70 7.05 -6.64 11.38
C THR A 70 6.29 -5.60 12.18
N LEU A 71 5.52 -6.04 13.16
CA LEU A 71 4.86 -5.17 14.12
C LEU A 71 5.82 -4.86 15.28
N LEU A 72 6.02 -3.60 15.59
CA LEU A 72 6.75 -3.14 16.77
C LEU A 72 5.74 -2.68 17.83
N ASP A 73 5.99 -3.07 19.09
CA ASP A 73 5.04 -2.81 20.17
C ASP A 73 5.22 -1.44 20.84
N LYS A 74 6.43 -0.90 20.85
CA LYS A 74 6.74 0.35 21.60
C LYS A 74 7.67 1.28 20.80
N PRO A 75 7.12 2.33 20.19
CA PRO A 75 5.69 2.62 19.95
C PRO A 75 5.11 1.66 18.92
N VAL A 76 3.78 1.45 18.96
CA VAL A 76 3.08 0.58 18.01
C VAL A 76 3.25 1.16 16.60
N ARG A 77 3.88 0.38 15.72
CA ARG A 77 4.11 0.74 14.31
C ARG A 77 4.40 -0.49 13.48
N VAL A 78 4.24 -0.41 12.19
CA VAL A 78 4.56 -1.50 11.27
C VAL A 78 5.80 -1.14 10.44
N ILE A 79 6.77 -2.03 10.45
CA ILE A 79 7.93 -1.96 9.55
C ILE A 79 7.69 -2.94 8.42
N VAL A 80 7.71 -2.42 7.21
CA VAL A 80 7.53 -3.17 5.98
C VAL A 80 8.86 -3.25 5.26
N ARG A 81 9.46 -4.43 5.18
CA ARG A 81 10.68 -4.64 4.40
C ARG A 81 10.32 -4.87 2.95
N VAL A 82 10.83 -4.02 2.10
CA VAL A 82 10.64 -4.07 0.66
C VAL A 82 11.95 -4.38 -0.06
N HIS A 83 11.86 -5.20 -1.09
CA HIS A 83 12.97 -5.47 -1.99
C HIS A 83 12.64 -4.87 -3.35
N VAL A 84 13.51 -4.01 -3.83
CA VAL A 84 13.32 -3.29 -5.10
C VAL A 84 14.52 -3.51 -6.03
N GLN A 85 14.35 -3.23 -7.30
CA GLN A 85 15.44 -3.27 -8.28
C GLN A 85 16.54 -2.30 -7.87
N PRO A 86 17.82 -2.66 -8.05
CA PRO A 86 18.93 -1.77 -7.76
C PRO A 86 19.01 -0.62 -8.77
N GLY A 87 19.60 0.49 -8.36
CA GLY A 87 19.81 1.66 -9.23
C GLY A 87 18.65 2.63 -9.27
N LEU A 88 17.61 2.45 -8.47
CA LEU A 88 16.55 3.44 -8.31
C LEU A 88 17.06 4.67 -7.55
N PRO A 89 16.62 5.89 -7.91
CA PRO A 89 17.04 7.13 -7.26
C PRO A 89 16.36 7.35 -5.90
N ILE A 90 16.35 6.30 -5.05
CA ILE A 90 15.77 6.34 -3.71
C ILE A 90 16.73 7.06 -2.77
N ASN A 91 16.24 8.09 -2.08
CA ASN A 91 17.05 8.97 -1.23
C ASN A 91 16.21 9.55 -0.08
N THR A 92 16.79 10.48 0.71
CA THR A 92 16.12 11.07 1.88
C THR A 92 14.86 11.90 1.56
N ALA A 93 14.65 12.26 0.29
CA ALA A 93 13.43 12.91 -0.17
C ALA A 93 12.36 11.91 -0.65
N THR A 94 12.64 10.60 -0.58
CA THR A 94 11.67 9.56 -0.90
C THR A 94 10.83 9.24 0.32
N TYR A 95 9.52 9.18 0.15
CA TYR A 95 8.57 8.69 1.14
C TYR A 95 7.69 7.60 0.54
N ALA A 96 7.12 6.78 1.40
CA ALA A 96 6.23 5.72 0.99
C ALA A 96 4.77 6.09 1.29
N THR A 97 3.88 5.61 0.45
CA THR A 97 2.44 5.66 0.66
C THR A 97 1.86 4.26 0.53
N LEU A 98 0.77 3.99 1.23
CA LEU A 98 -0.03 2.80 1.04
C LEU A 98 -1.16 3.16 0.09
N GLU A 99 -1.24 2.48 -1.04
CA GLU A 99 -2.28 2.69 -2.05
C GLU A 99 -2.99 1.37 -2.34
N GLN A 100 -4.25 1.46 -2.78
CA GLN A 100 -5.04 0.28 -3.14
C GLN A 100 -5.13 0.15 -4.66
N GLN A 101 -4.96 -1.05 -5.16
CA GLN A 101 -5.08 -1.36 -6.57
C GLN A 101 -6.56 -1.58 -6.91
N GLY A 102 -7.18 -0.55 -7.46
CA GLY A 102 -8.61 -0.57 -7.82
C GLY A 102 -9.51 -0.70 -6.58
N LEU A 103 -10.66 -1.34 -6.77
CA LEU A 103 -11.68 -1.52 -5.73
C LEU A 103 -11.58 -2.89 -5.04
N THR A 104 -10.61 -3.72 -5.43
CA THR A 104 -10.44 -5.09 -4.90
C THR A 104 -9.82 -5.14 -3.50
N GLY A 105 -9.32 -4.01 -3.00
CA GLY A 105 -8.74 -3.91 -1.65
C GLY A 105 -7.32 -4.46 -1.52
N VAL A 106 -6.68 -4.88 -2.61
CA VAL A 106 -5.25 -5.26 -2.58
C VAL A 106 -4.41 -3.99 -2.46
N SER A 107 -3.66 -3.88 -1.37
CA SER A 107 -2.80 -2.74 -1.13
C SER A 107 -1.39 -2.97 -1.70
N PHE A 108 -0.74 -1.90 -2.12
CA PHE A 108 0.65 -1.90 -2.55
C PHE A 108 1.39 -0.70 -1.95
N VAL A 109 2.71 -0.81 -1.86
CA VAL A 109 3.56 0.28 -1.38
C VAL A 109 3.99 1.12 -2.58
N ASN A 110 3.68 2.42 -2.59
CA ASN A 110 4.15 3.35 -3.61
C ASN A 110 5.23 4.26 -3.01
N LEU A 111 6.42 4.24 -3.59
CA LEU A 111 7.53 5.12 -3.25
C LEU A 111 7.46 6.36 -4.11
N ILE A 112 7.39 7.52 -3.48
CA ILE A 112 7.22 8.81 -4.14
C ILE A 112 8.41 9.69 -3.82
N GLN A 113 8.94 10.35 -4.86
CA GLN A 113 10.02 11.33 -4.72
C GLN A 113 9.43 12.73 -4.47
N ASP A 114 9.80 13.35 -3.36
CA ASP A 114 9.45 14.74 -3.07
C ASP A 114 10.50 15.67 -3.71
N ASN A 115 10.14 16.24 -4.84
CA ASN A 115 11.03 17.12 -5.60
C ASN A 115 11.23 18.51 -4.95
N THR A 116 10.51 18.80 -3.87
CA THR A 116 10.67 20.06 -3.12
C THR A 116 11.79 19.97 -2.07
N LEU A 117 12.21 18.76 -1.72
CA LEU A 117 13.24 18.50 -0.74
C LEU A 117 14.61 18.30 -1.39
N LEU A 118 15.66 18.75 -0.71
CA LEU A 118 17.02 18.46 -1.14
C LEU A 118 17.32 16.97 -0.97
N ALA A 119 17.46 16.28 -2.08
CA ALA A 119 17.79 14.87 -2.11
C ALA A 119 19.21 14.61 -1.60
N LYS A 120 19.35 13.79 -0.57
CA LYS A 120 20.65 13.30 -0.06
C LYS A 120 20.63 11.77 -0.08
N PRO A 121 21.77 11.12 -0.31
CA PRO A 121 21.85 9.66 -0.11
C PRO A 121 21.40 9.27 1.30
N PHE A 122 20.80 8.10 1.43
CA PHE A 122 20.50 7.59 2.77
C PHE A 122 21.78 7.36 3.55
N THR A 123 21.81 7.89 4.77
CA THR A 123 22.81 7.49 5.76
C THR A 123 22.26 6.28 6.49
N ILE A 124 22.93 5.14 6.38
CA ILE A 124 22.58 3.94 7.14
C ILE A 124 22.83 4.26 8.61
N LEU A 125 21.78 4.19 9.42
CA LEU A 125 21.91 4.39 10.86
C LEU A 125 22.72 3.24 11.45
N VAL A 126 23.66 3.57 12.33
CA VAL A 126 24.47 2.56 13.03
C VAL A 126 23.55 1.60 13.78
N GLY A 127 23.59 0.31 13.37
CA GLY A 127 22.78 -0.76 13.97
C GLY A 127 21.63 -1.30 13.09
N THR A 128 21.37 -0.71 11.90
CA THR A 128 20.46 -1.28 10.92
C THR A 128 21.16 -1.32 9.57
N ASP A 129 21.26 -2.50 8.97
CA ASP A 129 21.90 -2.68 7.66
C ASP A 129 21.02 -2.17 6.49
N VAL A 130 19.83 -1.65 6.77
CA VAL A 130 18.81 -1.32 5.78
C VAL A 130 18.32 0.13 6.00
N PRO A 131 18.34 0.98 4.95
CA PRO A 131 17.82 2.34 5.02
C PRO A 131 16.33 2.39 5.36
N LEU A 132 15.93 3.36 6.19
CA LEU A 132 14.55 3.56 6.62
C LEU A 132 13.87 4.65 5.81
N ILE A 133 12.77 4.32 5.14
CA ILE A 133 11.93 5.25 4.38
C ILE A 133 10.72 5.62 5.25
N PRO A 134 10.43 6.92 5.48
CA PRO A 134 9.23 7.33 6.18
C PRO A 134 8.00 7.09 5.30
N ALA A 135 6.90 6.63 5.91
CA ALA A 135 5.61 6.61 5.23
C ALA A 135 4.81 7.88 5.54
N ARG A 136 4.00 8.31 4.57
CA ARG A 136 3.02 9.38 4.71
C ARG A 136 1.62 8.82 4.44
N VAL A 137 0.65 9.31 5.18
CA VAL A 137 -0.77 9.01 4.92
C VAL A 137 -1.19 9.83 3.71
N THR A 138 -1.76 9.19 2.70
CA THR A 138 -2.22 9.85 1.47
C THR A 138 -3.61 9.35 1.08
N GLY A 139 -4.23 10.09 0.17
CA GLY A 139 -5.54 9.75 -0.34
C GLY A 139 -6.69 10.18 0.57
N MET A 140 -7.77 9.43 0.54
CA MET A 140 -9.01 9.74 1.27
C MET A 140 -8.80 9.80 2.79
N ASP A 141 -7.94 8.93 3.32
CA ASP A 141 -7.63 8.89 4.76
C ASP A 141 -6.95 10.19 5.23
N ALA A 142 -6.09 10.78 4.41
CA ALA A 142 -5.46 12.07 4.72
C ALA A 142 -6.49 13.21 4.73
N ILE A 143 -7.47 13.17 3.84
CA ILE A 143 -8.57 14.14 3.80
C ILE A 143 -9.47 13.96 5.03
N LEU A 144 -9.85 12.72 5.34
CA LEU A 144 -10.68 12.41 6.50
C LEU A 144 -10.00 12.78 7.82
N ALA A 145 -8.69 12.58 7.92
CA ALA A 145 -7.90 12.97 9.10
C ALA A 145 -7.85 14.49 9.31
N GLN A 146 -8.04 15.31 8.27
CA GLN A 146 -8.05 16.77 8.37
C GLN A 146 -9.43 17.36 8.68
N LEU A 147 -10.51 16.56 8.56
CA LEU A 147 -11.88 17.03 8.83
C LEU A 147 -12.07 17.56 10.26
N PRO A 148 -11.55 16.92 11.34
CA PRO A 148 -11.66 17.45 12.69
C PRO A 148 -10.96 18.81 12.85
N ASP A 149 -9.81 18.99 12.20
CA ASP A 149 -9.04 20.24 12.22
C ASP A 149 -9.80 21.38 11.52
N LEU A 150 -10.47 21.09 10.42
CA LEU A 150 -11.37 22.01 9.72
C LEU A 150 -12.56 22.41 10.59
N GLN A 151 -13.19 21.45 11.27
CA GLN A 151 -14.28 21.73 12.21
C GLN A 151 -13.80 22.65 13.34
N GLN A 152 -12.64 22.38 13.92
CA GLN A 152 -12.09 23.20 15.00
C GLN A 152 -11.76 24.62 14.53
N LYS A 153 -11.18 24.79 13.36
CA LYS A 153 -10.90 26.09 12.74
C LYS A 153 -12.17 26.87 12.41
N LEU A 154 -13.21 26.19 11.92
CA LEU A 154 -14.53 26.80 11.69
C LEU A 154 -15.19 27.24 12.98
N THR A 155 -15.12 26.44 14.05
CA THR A 155 -15.62 26.79 15.36
C THR A 155 -14.89 28.03 15.92
N GLN A 156 -13.56 28.07 15.82
CA GLN A 156 -12.76 29.24 16.19
C GLN A 156 -13.12 30.49 15.39
N LEU A 157 -13.34 30.37 14.08
CA LEU A 157 -13.82 31.46 13.24
C LEU A 157 -15.19 31.99 13.69
N LEU A 158 -16.10 31.09 14.07
CA LEU A 158 -17.41 31.46 14.59
C LEU A 158 -17.34 32.15 15.95
N GLU A 159 -16.49 31.68 16.86
CA GLU A 159 -16.27 32.34 18.17
C GLU A 159 -15.71 33.75 17.99
N THR A 160 -14.76 33.92 17.09
CA THR A 160 -14.18 35.22 16.77
C THR A 160 -15.19 36.12 16.04
N SER A 161 -16.02 35.57 15.16
CA SER A 161 -17.06 36.31 14.42
C SER A 161 -18.26 36.68 15.28
N ASN A 162 -18.55 35.96 16.36
CA ASN A 162 -19.60 36.29 17.32
C ASN A 162 -19.44 37.71 17.95
N GLN A 163 -18.22 38.24 17.93
CA GLN A 163 -17.96 39.61 18.35
C GLN A 163 -18.26 40.66 17.26
N VAL A 164 -18.39 40.25 16.01
CA VAL A 164 -18.46 41.15 14.85
C VAL A 164 -19.77 40.99 14.02
N LEU A 165 -20.44 39.84 14.09
CA LEU A 165 -21.58 39.54 13.23
C LEU A 165 -22.92 39.55 13.99
N GLY A 166 -23.90 40.27 13.43
CA GLY A 166 -25.28 40.29 13.96
C GLY A 166 -26.01 38.94 13.87
N ALA A 167 -27.12 38.81 14.58
CA ALA A 167 -27.87 37.57 14.79
C ALA A 167 -28.29 36.85 13.48
N GLU A 168 -28.45 37.57 12.40
CA GLU A 168 -28.87 37.05 11.08
C GLU A 168 -27.76 36.24 10.41
N ASN A 169 -26.51 36.68 10.51
CA ASN A 169 -25.36 35.97 9.99
C ASN A 169 -25.02 34.73 10.82
N GLN A 170 -25.29 34.74 12.12
CA GLN A 170 -25.14 33.58 13.00
C GLN A 170 -26.02 32.40 12.55
N ALA A 171 -27.27 32.68 12.13
CA ALA A 171 -28.18 31.65 11.64
C ALA A 171 -27.68 31.00 10.32
N HIS A 172 -27.09 31.78 9.43
CA HIS A 172 -26.53 31.28 8.18
C HIS A 172 -25.28 30.42 8.42
N PHE A 173 -24.39 30.82 9.32
CA PHE A 173 -23.23 30.03 9.69
C PHE A 173 -23.60 28.74 10.42
N ALA A 174 -24.59 28.78 11.31
CA ALA A 174 -25.08 27.58 11.99
C ALA A 174 -25.68 26.56 10.99
N SER A 175 -26.37 27.04 9.95
CA SER A 175 -26.91 26.16 8.90
C SER A 175 -25.80 25.56 8.03
N LEU A 176 -24.73 26.30 7.75
CA LEU A 176 -23.56 25.82 7.03
C LEU A 176 -22.82 24.71 7.80
N LEU A 177 -22.61 24.90 9.12
CA LEU A 177 -22.01 23.89 9.98
C LEU A 177 -22.87 22.62 10.05
N LYS A 178 -24.19 22.76 10.19
CA LYS A 178 -25.12 21.64 10.19
C LYS A 178 -25.08 20.86 8.87
N ASN A 179 -24.93 21.56 7.76
CA ASN A 179 -24.83 20.93 6.43
C ASN A 179 -23.46 20.23 6.26
N LEU A 180 -22.38 20.82 6.76
CA LEU A 180 -21.04 20.20 6.79
C LEU A 180 -21.02 18.92 7.63
N ASP A 181 -21.62 18.97 8.82
CA ASP A 181 -21.75 17.82 9.72
C ASP A 181 -22.55 16.69 9.05
N LYS A 182 -23.68 17.05 8.44
CA LYS A 182 -24.51 16.11 7.66
C LYS A 182 -23.76 15.51 6.47
N THR A 183 -23.04 16.32 5.72
CA THR A 183 -22.24 15.85 4.57
C THR A 183 -21.10 14.95 5.02
N SER A 184 -20.42 15.29 6.12
CA SER A 184 -19.38 14.44 6.72
C SER A 184 -19.91 13.09 7.19
N ALA A 185 -21.13 13.07 7.74
CA ALA A 185 -21.80 11.83 8.17
C ALA A 185 -22.31 10.96 6.99
N GLU A 186 -22.55 11.59 5.83
CA GLU A 186 -23.01 10.91 4.61
C GLU A 186 -21.87 10.38 3.74
N LEU A 187 -20.67 10.97 3.82
CA LEU A 187 -19.49 10.53 3.06
C LEU A 187 -19.19 9.04 3.22
N PRO A 188 -19.18 8.44 4.42
CA PRO A 188 -18.96 7.01 4.58
C PRO A 188 -20.04 6.15 3.89
N LYS A 189 -21.29 6.64 3.86
CA LYS A 189 -22.39 5.93 3.18
C LYS A 189 -22.22 5.95 1.67
N LEU A 190 -21.77 7.08 1.11
CA LEU A 190 -21.46 7.20 -0.32
C LEU A 190 -20.29 6.30 -0.71
N ILE A 191 -19.24 6.27 0.09
CA ILE A 191 -18.10 5.37 -0.14
C ILE A 191 -18.57 3.92 -0.15
N ASN A 192 -19.37 3.51 0.82
CA ASN A 192 -19.93 2.16 0.88
C ASN A 192 -20.86 1.85 -0.32
N SER A 193 -21.68 2.80 -0.77
CA SER A 193 -22.57 2.60 -1.93
C SER A 193 -21.80 2.49 -3.24
N VAL A 194 -20.74 3.26 -3.42
CA VAL A 194 -19.83 3.14 -4.57
C VAL A 194 -19.12 1.78 -4.56
N GLN A 195 -18.65 1.32 -3.41
CA GLN A 195 -18.04 -0.01 -3.28
C GLN A 195 -19.03 -1.13 -3.63
N GLN A 196 -20.27 -1.07 -3.14
CA GLN A 196 -21.31 -2.05 -3.46
C GLN A 196 -21.70 -2.04 -4.94
N THR A 197 -21.79 -0.85 -5.56
CA THR A 197 -22.11 -0.73 -6.98
C THR A 197 -20.99 -1.31 -7.84
N SER A 198 -19.75 -1.05 -7.48
CA SER A 198 -18.59 -1.61 -8.18
C SER A 198 -18.50 -3.14 -8.08
N GLN A 199 -18.83 -3.71 -6.91
CA GLN A 199 -18.89 -5.16 -6.75
C GLN A 199 -19.98 -5.79 -7.64
N ARG A 200 -21.12 -5.13 -7.80
CA ARG A 200 -22.20 -5.62 -8.70
C ARG A 200 -21.85 -5.57 -10.18
N VAL A 201 -21.06 -4.58 -10.59
CA VAL A 201 -20.61 -4.47 -12.00
C VAL A 201 -19.56 -5.53 -12.34
N GLN A 202 -18.81 -6.06 -11.36
CA GLN A 202 -17.84 -7.13 -11.57
C GLN A 202 -18.46 -8.54 -11.60
N THR A 203 -19.73 -8.68 -11.23
CA THR A 203 -20.46 -9.97 -11.24
C THR A 203 -21.41 -10.13 -12.44
N LEU A 204 -21.40 -9.21 -13.40
CA LEU A 204 -22.06 -9.27 -14.72
C LEU A 204 -21.05 -9.50 -15.84
#